data_bc2c53d1b46cf1caf58afb89086c8035
#
_entry.id   bc2c53d1b46cf1caf58afb89086c8035
#
_cell.length_a   1.000
_cell.length_b   1.000
_cell.length_c   1.000
_cell.angle_alpha   90.00
_cell.angle_beta   90.00
_cell.angle_gamma   90.00
#
_symmetry.space_group_name_H-M   'P 1'
#
loop_
_entity.id
_entity.type
_entity.pdbx_description
1 polymer ?
#
loop_
_entity_poly.entity_id
_entity_poly.type
_entity_poly.pdbx_seq_one_letter_code
_entity_poly.pdbx_strand_id
1 'polypeptide(L)'
;LHHGSLAVEQRRKVEAAMASGKLKAVVCTSTLDLGIDWGDVDLVIQMGAPKGSARLIQRLGRSNHRLDEPSRALLAPTNRFEHLECEAARAAVAEGVLDGEPLRAGALDVLAQHMTGRACGEAIKADDLFDEVTAAAPYAAFSRQDFDRVLEFCSTGGYALDSYERFRRLIRNRDGLWQARNAQVAQRHRMNVGTIIEAEMLPVRLKGRGPRGGRQLGEVEEWFIEQLAPGDTFVFAGQILAFEGIAENAALVTRSSDPEPKVPSYQGGKFPLSTYLAKRVREIAHDPAQWHVLPEQVQDWLRLQKEKSRLPQPDDLLVETFPKHGKFYLVCYPFEGRLAHQSLGMLLTRRLERMRLRPTGFVANEYALAVWGLRDMARADMDKLFSEDMLGDDLDAWLAESPLMKRTFKQCAIISGLIERRLPGHEKTSRQVTFSADLIYDVLREHEPEHILLQAAWRDAATGLLDIRRLGEALKRVKGQIHAIDLPRVSPLAVPVMLEIGREPIYGEAQESILADAAEDLVSEMLGDG
;
A
#
# COMPACT_ATOMS: atom_id res chain seq x y z
N LEU A 1 -6.14 3.39 -23.79
CA LEU A 1 -5.79 3.52 -22.39
C LEU A 1 -6.90 2.92 -21.53
N HIS A 2 -6.52 2.11 -20.51
CA HIS A 2 -7.47 1.47 -19.59
C HIS A 2 -6.95 1.52 -18.16
N HIS A 3 -7.64 2.23 -17.27
CA HIS A 3 -7.30 2.33 -15.84
C HIS A 3 -8.54 2.61 -14.98
N GLY A 4 -8.44 2.40 -13.67
CA GLY A 4 -9.57 2.47 -12.73
C GLY A 4 -10.29 3.83 -12.67
N SER A 5 -9.57 4.94 -12.91
CA SER A 5 -10.14 6.30 -12.86
C SER A 5 -10.95 6.70 -14.11
N LEU A 6 -10.92 5.89 -15.18
CA LEU A 6 -11.79 6.15 -16.34
C LEU A 6 -13.25 5.81 -16.00
N ALA A 7 -14.17 6.60 -16.56
CA ALA A 7 -15.59 6.31 -16.49
C ALA A 7 -15.89 4.88 -17.00
N VAL A 8 -16.83 4.20 -16.37
CA VAL A 8 -17.18 2.79 -16.67
C VAL A 8 -17.48 2.58 -18.15
N GLU A 9 -18.21 3.53 -18.78
CA GLU A 9 -18.58 3.47 -20.20
C GLU A 9 -17.34 3.51 -21.12
N GLN A 10 -16.30 4.27 -20.73
CA GLN A 10 -15.05 4.34 -21.50
C GLN A 10 -14.26 3.04 -21.36
N ARG A 11 -14.18 2.45 -20.15
CA ARG A 11 -13.55 1.16 -19.93
C ARG A 11 -14.22 0.07 -20.76
N ARG A 12 -15.56 -0.03 -20.73
CA ARG A 12 -16.33 -1.01 -21.52
C ARG A 12 -16.13 -0.84 -23.02
N LYS A 13 -15.96 0.39 -23.53
CA LYS A 13 -15.65 0.62 -24.96
C LYS A 13 -14.28 0.07 -25.34
N VAL A 14 -13.26 0.23 -24.49
CA VAL A 14 -11.92 -0.32 -24.71
C VAL A 14 -11.98 -1.84 -24.66
N GLU A 15 -12.66 -2.42 -23.68
CA GLU A 15 -12.85 -3.86 -23.51
C GLU A 15 -13.54 -4.48 -24.74
N ALA A 16 -14.63 -3.90 -25.19
CA ALA A 16 -15.32 -4.35 -26.41
C ALA A 16 -14.46 -4.23 -27.68
N ALA A 17 -13.64 -3.19 -27.76
CA ALA A 17 -12.74 -2.99 -28.89
C ALA A 17 -11.55 -3.98 -28.87
N MET A 18 -11.08 -4.38 -27.67
CA MET A 18 -10.10 -5.47 -27.52
C MET A 18 -10.72 -6.80 -27.96
N ALA A 19 -11.83 -7.19 -27.37
CA ALA A 19 -12.52 -8.45 -27.66
C ALA A 19 -12.87 -8.62 -29.16
N SER A 20 -13.11 -7.51 -29.87
CA SER A 20 -13.39 -7.52 -31.32
C SER A 20 -12.13 -7.39 -32.20
N GLY A 21 -10.91 -7.42 -31.63
CA GLY A 21 -9.65 -7.32 -32.38
C GLY A 21 -9.41 -5.97 -33.08
N LYS A 22 -10.15 -4.90 -32.69
CA LYS A 22 -10.01 -3.57 -33.33
C LYS A 22 -8.82 -2.77 -32.81
N LEU A 23 -8.22 -3.15 -31.70
CA LEU A 23 -7.09 -2.46 -31.11
C LEU A 23 -5.80 -3.22 -31.38
N LYS A 24 -4.77 -2.52 -31.86
CA LYS A 24 -3.42 -3.08 -32.04
C LYS A 24 -2.63 -3.13 -30.72
N ALA A 25 -2.93 -2.23 -29.79
CA ALA A 25 -2.28 -2.18 -28.49
C ALA A 25 -3.19 -1.48 -27.48
N VAL A 26 -3.08 -1.89 -26.21
CA VAL A 26 -3.74 -1.24 -25.08
C VAL A 26 -2.72 -0.99 -23.98
N VAL A 27 -2.66 0.24 -23.49
CA VAL A 27 -1.89 0.59 -22.28
C VAL A 27 -2.84 0.55 -21.10
N CYS A 28 -2.52 -0.26 -20.09
CA CYS A 28 -3.38 -0.42 -18.91
C CYS A 28 -2.56 -0.44 -17.62
N THR A 29 -3.23 -0.16 -16.52
CA THR A 29 -2.76 -0.50 -15.18
C THR A 29 -3.17 -1.95 -14.85
N SER A 30 -3.09 -2.36 -13.58
CA SER A 30 -3.51 -3.71 -13.14
C SER A 30 -4.98 -4.07 -13.41
N THR A 31 -5.76 -3.17 -14.00
CA THR A 31 -7.18 -3.38 -14.28
C THR A 31 -7.49 -4.51 -15.26
N LEU A 32 -6.51 -4.95 -16.05
CA LEU A 32 -6.63 -6.07 -16.99
C LEU A 32 -5.86 -7.32 -16.52
N ASP A 33 -5.29 -7.32 -15.31
CA ASP A 33 -4.54 -8.45 -14.76
C ASP A 33 -5.45 -9.66 -14.47
N LEU A 34 -6.73 -9.43 -14.16
CA LEU A 34 -7.64 -10.45 -13.63
C LEU A 34 -8.78 -10.82 -14.60
N GLY A 35 -9.07 -12.07 -14.65
CA GLY A 35 -10.38 -12.74 -14.67
C GLY A 35 -11.17 -12.81 -15.98
N ILE A 36 -10.85 -12.15 -17.09
CA ILE A 36 -11.64 -12.20 -18.31
C ILE A 36 -10.73 -12.59 -19.49
N ASP A 37 -11.27 -13.41 -20.39
CA ASP A 37 -10.69 -13.64 -21.69
C ASP A 37 -10.83 -12.37 -22.56
N TRP A 38 -9.69 -11.70 -22.78
CA TRP A 38 -9.64 -10.44 -23.52
C TRP A 38 -9.52 -10.64 -25.05
N GLY A 39 -9.70 -11.88 -25.53
CA GLY A 39 -9.52 -12.23 -26.92
C GLY A 39 -8.04 -12.45 -27.29
N ASP A 40 -7.71 -12.30 -28.56
CA ASP A 40 -6.37 -12.57 -29.08
C ASP A 40 -5.37 -11.48 -28.70
N VAL A 41 -4.66 -11.67 -27.60
CA VAL A 41 -3.50 -10.87 -27.18
C VAL A 41 -2.24 -11.66 -27.50
N ASP A 42 -1.41 -11.19 -28.42
CA ASP A 42 -0.20 -11.90 -28.85
C ASP A 42 0.97 -11.72 -27.88
N LEU A 43 1.05 -10.56 -27.23
CA LEU A 43 2.20 -10.16 -26.41
C LEU A 43 1.78 -9.28 -25.24
N VAL A 44 2.30 -9.59 -24.06
CA VAL A 44 2.24 -8.71 -22.88
C VAL A 44 3.59 -7.99 -22.72
N ILE A 45 3.56 -6.67 -22.58
CA ILE A 45 4.74 -5.87 -22.25
C ILE A 45 4.57 -5.36 -20.81
N GLN A 46 5.37 -5.89 -19.91
CA GLN A 46 5.41 -5.50 -18.51
C GLN A 46 6.38 -4.33 -18.34
N MET A 47 5.86 -3.12 -18.18
CA MET A 47 6.66 -1.93 -17.83
C MET A 47 6.97 -1.93 -16.34
N GLY A 48 8.26 -1.81 -16.00
CA GLY A 48 8.74 -2.00 -14.62
C GLY A 48 8.80 -3.46 -14.19
N ALA A 49 9.36 -3.71 -13.02
CA ALA A 49 9.45 -5.05 -12.47
C ALA A 49 8.10 -5.56 -11.91
N PRO A 50 7.83 -6.88 -11.95
CA PRO A 50 6.51 -7.44 -11.66
C PRO A 50 6.15 -7.47 -10.17
N LYS A 51 7.11 -7.29 -9.25
CA LYS A 51 6.98 -7.34 -7.78
C LYS A 51 6.64 -8.73 -7.21
N GLY A 52 6.41 -9.72 -8.07
CA GLY A 52 6.13 -11.11 -7.69
C GLY A 52 6.04 -12.03 -8.90
N SER A 53 6.47 -13.30 -8.74
CA SER A 53 6.44 -14.32 -9.79
C SER A 53 5.01 -14.74 -10.16
N ALA A 54 4.15 -14.93 -9.15
CA ALA A 54 2.75 -15.29 -9.35
C ALA A 54 2.02 -14.23 -10.21
N ARG A 55 2.30 -12.95 -9.96
CA ARG A 55 1.74 -11.84 -10.74
C ARG A 55 2.27 -11.83 -12.18
N LEU A 56 3.57 -12.08 -12.34
CA LEU A 56 4.16 -12.20 -13.68
C LEU A 56 3.46 -13.30 -14.48
N ILE A 57 3.23 -14.47 -13.87
CA ILE A 57 2.53 -15.58 -14.53
C ILE A 57 1.08 -15.22 -14.85
N GLN A 58 0.37 -14.55 -13.96
CA GLN A 58 -1.00 -14.08 -14.21
C GLN A 58 -1.07 -13.15 -15.44
N ARG A 59 -0.11 -12.23 -15.58
CA ARG A 59 -0.01 -11.31 -16.73
C ARG A 59 0.42 -12.05 -17.99
N LEU A 60 1.43 -12.90 -17.89
CA LEU A 60 1.89 -13.76 -18.98
C LEU A 60 0.74 -14.60 -19.56
N GLY A 61 -0.10 -15.17 -18.70
CA GLY A 61 -1.28 -15.95 -19.08
C GLY A 61 -2.39 -15.13 -19.76
N ARG A 62 -2.20 -13.82 -20.01
CA ARG A 62 -3.12 -13.01 -20.86
C ARG A 62 -2.71 -13.04 -22.33
N SER A 63 -1.50 -13.51 -22.68
CA SER A 63 -1.04 -13.62 -24.06
C SER A 63 -1.18 -15.05 -24.57
N ASN A 64 -1.52 -15.16 -25.87
CA ASN A 64 -1.66 -16.43 -26.57
C ASN A 64 -2.48 -17.46 -25.77
N HIS A 65 -3.70 -17.08 -25.36
CA HIS A 65 -4.59 -17.93 -24.57
C HIS A 65 -5.15 -19.09 -25.42
N ARG A 66 -4.24 -19.83 -26.09
CA ARG A 66 -4.51 -20.95 -27.00
C ARG A 66 -3.72 -22.17 -26.55
N LEU A 67 -4.20 -23.37 -26.90
CA LEU A 67 -3.56 -24.62 -26.48
C LEU A 67 -2.22 -24.90 -27.18
N ASP A 68 -2.01 -24.36 -28.37
CA ASP A 68 -0.95 -24.67 -29.29
C ASP A 68 0.14 -23.58 -29.37
N GLU A 69 -0.05 -22.44 -28.75
CA GLU A 69 0.93 -21.35 -28.74
C GLU A 69 1.40 -20.99 -27.31
N PRO A 70 2.72 -20.83 -27.11
CA PRO A 70 3.23 -20.43 -25.80
C PRO A 70 2.89 -18.96 -25.52
N SER A 71 2.50 -18.68 -24.28
CA SER A 71 2.34 -17.31 -23.79
C SER A 71 3.66 -16.53 -23.85
N ARG A 72 3.60 -15.25 -24.21
CA ARG A 72 4.79 -14.40 -24.40
C ARG A 72 4.66 -13.09 -23.60
N ALA A 73 5.74 -12.74 -22.91
CA ALA A 73 5.85 -11.43 -22.27
C ALA A 73 7.26 -10.85 -22.43
N LEU A 74 7.33 -9.53 -22.49
CA LEU A 74 8.57 -8.77 -22.40
C LEU A 74 8.60 -8.03 -21.08
N LEU A 75 9.70 -8.12 -20.35
CA LEU A 75 9.97 -7.34 -19.15
C LEU A 75 10.81 -6.12 -19.54
N ALA A 76 10.32 -4.94 -19.25
CA ALA A 76 10.97 -3.67 -19.55
C ALA A 76 11.28 -2.93 -18.24
N PRO A 77 12.41 -3.23 -17.57
CA PRO A 77 12.80 -2.58 -16.33
C PRO A 77 13.04 -1.08 -16.55
N THR A 78 12.68 -0.25 -15.58
CA THR A 78 12.79 1.22 -15.65
C THR A 78 14.02 1.77 -14.91
N ASN A 79 14.67 0.94 -14.10
CA ASN A 79 15.89 1.29 -13.38
C ASN A 79 16.79 0.07 -13.14
N ARG A 80 18.01 0.31 -12.66
CA ARG A 80 19.01 -0.76 -12.50
C ARG A 80 18.61 -1.85 -11.51
N PHE A 81 17.95 -1.52 -10.40
CA PHE A 81 17.44 -2.52 -9.48
C PHE A 81 16.35 -3.40 -10.10
N GLU A 82 15.51 -2.84 -10.94
CA GLU A 82 14.45 -3.60 -11.61
C GLU A 82 14.99 -4.63 -12.61
N HIS A 83 16.21 -4.45 -13.16
CA HIS A 83 16.88 -5.52 -13.91
C HIS A 83 17.14 -6.75 -13.04
N LEU A 84 17.64 -6.55 -11.81
CA LEU A 84 17.86 -7.65 -10.87
C LEU A 84 16.54 -8.34 -10.51
N GLU A 85 15.48 -7.57 -10.28
CA GLU A 85 14.16 -8.10 -9.96
C GLU A 85 13.53 -8.85 -11.14
N CYS A 86 13.66 -8.34 -12.35
CA CYS A 86 13.18 -9.03 -13.56
C CYS A 86 13.88 -10.38 -13.77
N GLU A 87 15.20 -10.45 -13.52
CA GLU A 87 15.94 -11.72 -13.59
C GLU A 87 15.54 -12.66 -12.46
N ALA A 88 15.34 -12.16 -11.24
CA ALA A 88 14.81 -12.95 -10.13
C ALA A 88 13.42 -13.51 -10.44
N ALA A 89 12.53 -12.71 -11.04
CA ALA A 89 11.19 -13.14 -11.44
C ALA A 89 11.23 -14.16 -12.58
N ARG A 90 12.09 -13.97 -13.58
CA ARG A 90 12.29 -14.92 -14.68
C ARG A 90 12.80 -16.27 -14.18
N ALA A 91 13.77 -16.26 -13.27
CA ALA A 91 14.28 -17.47 -12.63
C ALA A 91 13.19 -18.19 -11.83
N ALA A 92 12.42 -17.46 -11.01
CA ALA A 92 11.31 -18.02 -10.25
C ALA A 92 10.26 -18.69 -11.13
N VAL A 93 9.90 -18.09 -12.27
CA VAL A 93 8.98 -18.71 -13.25
C VAL A 93 9.56 -19.98 -13.84
N ALA A 94 10.85 -19.98 -14.21
CA ALA A 94 11.53 -21.16 -14.76
C ALA A 94 11.65 -22.31 -13.75
N GLU A 95 11.84 -21.98 -12.47
CA GLU A 95 11.91 -22.92 -11.35
C GLU A 95 10.51 -23.38 -10.87
N GLY A 96 9.43 -22.82 -11.40
CA GLY A 96 8.05 -23.11 -10.98
C GLY A 96 7.71 -22.59 -9.59
N VAL A 97 8.47 -21.61 -9.06
CA VAL A 97 8.25 -21.04 -7.75
C VAL A 97 7.22 -19.93 -7.84
N LEU A 98 6.09 -20.15 -7.17
CA LEU A 98 5.06 -19.14 -6.97
C LEU A 98 5.23 -18.51 -5.60
N ASP A 99 5.35 -17.19 -5.60
CA ASP A 99 5.33 -16.43 -4.37
C ASP A 99 3.89 -16.19 -3.93
N GLY A 100 3.67 -16.20 -2.63
CA GLY A 100 2.39 -15.93 -2.01
C GLY A 100 2.59 -15.47 -0.59
N GLU A 101 1.60 -14.78 -0.05
CA GLU A 101 1.59 -14.46 1.37
C GLU A 101 1.10 -15.67 2.18
N PRO A 102 1.65 -15.89 3.39
CA PRO A 102 1.12 -16.92 4.27
C PRO A 102 -0.35 -16.63 4.62
N LEU A 103 -1.08 -17.68 4.93
CA LEU A 103 -2.47 -17.57 5.38
C LEU A 103 -2.55 -16.62 6.57
N ARG A 104 -3.35 -15.57 6.45
CA ARG A 104 -3.61 -14.63 7.55
C ARG A 104 -4.57 -15.25 8.55
N ALA A 105 -4.35 -14.98 9.82
CA ALA A 105 -5.34 -15.29 10.86
C ALA A 105 -6.65 -14.55 10.58
N GLY A 106 -7.76 -15.14 10.98
CA GLY A 106 -9.09 -14.59 10.74
C GLY A 106 -9.29 -13.20 11.36
N ALA A 107 -9.84 -12.29 10.61
CA ALA A 107 -10.08 -10.91 11.02
C ALA A 107 -11.31 -10.79 11.93
N LEU A 108 -11.20 -10.01 13.02
CA LEU A 108 -12.26 -9.90 14.03
C LEU A 108 -13.50 -9.14 13.51
N ASP A 109 -13.31 -8.15 12.67
CA ASP A 109 -14.38 -7.36 12.04
C ASP A 109 -15.15 -8.18 11.00
N VAL A 110 -14.45 -9.01 10.23
CA VAL A 110 -15.06 -9.96 9.27
C VAL A 110 -15.87 -11.02 10.04
N LEU A 111 -15.33 -11.54 11.15
CA LEU A 111 -16.05 -12.48 12.00
C LEU A 111 -17.32 -11.86 12.58
N ALA A 112 -17.25 -10.61 13.06
CA ALA A 112 -18.43 -9.90 13.56
C ALA A 112 -19.50 -9.70 12.48
N GLN A 113 -19.07 -9.42 11.23
CA GLN A 113 -19.99 -9.34 10.09
C GLN A 113 -20.64 -10.71 9.81
N HIS A 114 -19.85 -11.79 9.79
CA HIS A 114 -20.35 -13.15 9.58
C HIS A 114 -21.35 -13.57 10.65
N MET A 115 -21.02 -13.41 11.93
CA MET A 115 -21.93 -13.72 13.05
C MET A 115 -23.25 -12.97 12.93
N THR A 116 -23.20 -11.69 12.61
CA THR A 116 -24.40 -10.87 12.39
C THR A 116 -25.21 -11.40 11.19
N GLY A 117 -24.54 -11.75 10.10
CA GLY A 117 -25.18 -12.30 8.91
C GLY A 117 -25.88 -13.64 9.16
N ARG A 118 -25.23 -14.55 9.87
CA ARG A 118 -25.82 -15.86 10.26
C ARG A 118 -27.06 -15.65 11.12
N ALA A 119 -26.96 -14.81 12.15
CA ALA A 119 -28.08 -14.50 13.04
C ALA A 119 -29.24 -13.71 12.38
N CYS A 120 -29.01 -13.07 11.23
CA CYS A 120 -30.05 -12.45 10.41
C CYS A 120 -30.84 -13.48 9.57
N GLY A 121 -30.25 -14.64 9.32
CA GLY A 121 -30.90 -15.74 8.59
C GLY A 121 -31.79 -16.60 9.50
N GLU A 122 -31.25 -17.06 10.61
CA GLU A 122 -31.92 -17.95 11.58
C GLU A 122 -31.34 -17.75 12.99
N ALA A 123 -32.06 -18.19 14.00
CA ALA A 123 -31.54 -18.20 15.37
C ALA A 123 -30.53 -19.35 15.54
N ILE A 124 -29.36 -19.05 16.10
CA ILE A 124 -28.20 -19.95 16.14
C ILE A 124 -27.69 -20.17 17.57
N LYS A 125 -27.12 -21.35 17.82
CA LYS A 125 -26.35 -21.63 19.03
C LYS A 125 -24.92 -21.10 18.87
N ALA A 126 -24.38 -20.55 19.97
CA ALA A 126 -23.02 -20.07 19.95
C ALA A 126 -21.99 -21.19 19.67
N ASP A 127 -22.25 -22.40 20.18
CA ASP A 127 -21.31 -23.52 19.99
C ASP A 127 -21.31 -24.01 18.54
N ASP A 128 -22.51 -24.15 17.92
CA ASP A 128 -22.62 -24.55 16.52
C ASP A 128 -21.94 -23.51 15.59
N LEU A 129 -22.07 -22.21 15.92
CA LEU A 129 -21.40 -21.14 15.18
C LEU A 129 -19.89 -21.13 15.41
N PHE A 130 -19.42 -21.46 16.62
CA PHE A 130 -17.99 -21.59 16.90
C PHE A 130 -17.37 -22.72 16.08
N ASP A 131 -18.04 -23.89 16.04
CA ASP A 131 -17.58 -25.03 15.26
C ASP A 131 -17.57 -24.72 13.75
N GLU A 132 -18.60 -24.02 13.24
CA GLU A 132 -18.63 -23.52 11.85
C GLU A 132 -17.43 -22.61 11.54
N VAL A 133 -17.17 -21.64 12.41
CA VAL A 133 -16.08 -20.65 12.21
C VAL A 133 -14.71 -21.32 12.25
N THR A 134 -14.47 -22.20 13.24
CA THR A 134 -13.15 -22.85 13.40
C THR A 134 -12.88 -23.94 12.37
N ALA A 135 -13.89 -24.40 11.63
CA ALA A 135 -13.71 -25.25 10.46
C ALA A 135 -13.04 -24.52 9.28
N ALA A 136 -13.08 -23.19 9.26
CA ALA A 136 -12.40 -22.40 8.24
C ALA A 136 -10.91 -22.18 8.59
N ALA A 137 -10.01 -22.43 7.63
CA ALA A 137 -8.56 -22.37 7.86
C ALA A 137 -8.07 -21.08 8.53
N PRO A 138 -8.55 -19.86 8.20
CA PRO A 138 -8.12 -18.63 8.88
C PRO A 138 -8.47 -18.58 10.37
N TYR A 139 -9.47 -19.33 10.81
CA TYR A 139 -9.97 -19.36 12.19
C TYR A 139 -9.69 -20.69 12.91
N ALA A 140 -8.98 -21.63 12.29
CA ALA A 140 -8.75 -22.96 12.88
C ALA A 140 -8.09 -22.93 14.27
N ALA A 141 -7.25 -21.93 14.55
CA ALA A 141 -6.62 -21.72 15.85
C ALA A 141 -7.30 -20.63 16.70
N PHE A 142 -8.53 -20.25 16.35
CA PHE A 142 -9.22 -19.14 17.03
C PHE A 142 -9.73 -19.59 18.41
N SER A 143 -9.47 -18.77 19.44
CA SER A 143 -9.86 -19.15 20.80
C SER A 143 -11.36 -18.95 21.04
N ARG A 144 -11.95 -19.80 21.91
CA ARG A 144 -13.33 -19.62 22.35
C ARG A 144 -13.53 -18.27 23.05
N GLN A 145 -12.56 -17.83 23.81
CA GLN A 145 -12.59 -16.53 24.50
C GLN A 145 -12.70 -15.36 23.51
N ASP A 146 -11.89 -15.35 22.45
CA ASP A 146 -11.96 -14.29 21.44
C ASP A 146 -13.27 -14.36 20.65
N PHE A 147 -13.79 -15.57 20.37
CA PHE A 147 -15.09 -15.76 19.75
C PHE A 147 -16.22 -15.15 20.60
N ASP A 148 -16.23 -15.44 21.91
CA ASP A 148 -17.25 -14.91 22.83
C ASP A 148 -17.16 -13.38 22.94
N ARG A 149 -15.95 -12.78 22.91
CA ARG A 149 -15.76 -11.33 22.85
C ARG A 149 -16.34 -10.71 21.57
N VAL A 150 -16.14 -11.37 20.41
CA VAL A 150 -16.72 -10.88 19.15
C VAL A 150 -18.24 -10.97 19.19
N LEU A 151 -18.80 -12.04 19.76
CA LEU A 151 -20.23 -12.23 19.91
C LEU A 151 -20.85 -11.19 20.88
N GLU A 152 -20.17 -10.90 21.98
CA GLU A 152 -20.52 -9.82 22.89
C GLU A 152 -20.54 -8.46 22.20
N PHE A 153 -19.50 -8.14 21.43
CA PHE A 153 -19.47 -6.93 20.61
C PHE A 153 -20.66 -6.85 19.64
N CYS A 154 -21.06 -7.96 19.00
CA CYS A 154 -22.24 -7.98 18.14
C CYS A 154 -23.54 -7.70 18.91
N SER A 155 -23.60 -8.00 20.23
CA SER A 155 -24.79 -7.83 21.05
C SER A 155 -24.85 -6.47 21.77
N THR A 156 -23.71 -5.87 22.13
CA THR A 156 -23.65 -4.64 22.94
C THR A 156 -22.97 -3.47 22.21
N GLY A 157 -22.11 -3.75 21.25
CA GLY A 157 -21.22 -2.77 20.64
C GLY A 157 -19.92 -2.55 21.40
N GLY A 158 -19.70 -3.26 22.52
CA GLY A 158 -18.64 -3.06 23.50
C GLY A 158 -19.13 -2.31 24.74
N TYR A 159 -18.37 -2.39 25.83
CA TYR A 159 -18.73 -1.78 27.11
C TYR A 159 -18.99 -0.27 27.00
N ALA A 160 -18.10 0.46 26.32
CA ALA A 160 -18.21 1.90 26.17
C ALA A 160 -19.42 2.36 25.34
N LEU A 161 -19.99 1.47 24.51
CA LEU A 161 -21.10 1.76 23.60
C LEU A 161 -22.42 1.12 24.03
N ASP A 162 -22.45 0.31 25.09
CA ASP A 162 -23.61 -0.48 25.50
C ASP A 162 -24.86 0.36 25.82
N SER A 163 -24.68 1.61 26.26
CA SER A 163 -25.81 2.54 26.50
C SER A 163 -26.57 2.94 25.23
N TYR A 164 -25.98 2.71 24.04
CA TYR A 164 -26.59 3.11 22.78
C TYR A 164 -27.25 1.92 22.08
N GLU A 165 -28.57 1.86 22.06
CA GLU A 165 -29.36 0.80 21.44
C GLU A 165 -29.02 0.51 19.98
N ARG A 166 -28.55 1.51 19.23
CA ARG A 166 -28.20 1.37 17.81
C ARG A 166 -27.05 0.38 17.56
N PHE A 167 -26.20 0.12 18.55
CA PHE A 167 -25.06 -0.79 18.45
C PHE A 167 -25.42 -2.22 18.86
N ARG A 168 -26.57 -2.42 19.50
CA ARG A 168 -27.08 -3.73 19.89
C ARG A 168 -27.73 -4.40 18.69
N ARG A 169 -27.00 -5.26 18.00
CA ARG A 169 -27.46 -5.93 16.77
C ARG A 169 -28.04 -7.30 17.03
N LEU A 170 -27.45 -8.07 17.93
CA LEU A 170 -27.87 -9.41 18.29
C LEU A 170 -28.50 -9.45 19.69
N ILE A 171 -29.45 -10.35 19.87
CA ILE A 171 -30.07 -10.64 21.16
C ILE A 171 -30.17 -12.16 21.36
N ARG A 172 -30.22 -12.59 22.62
CA ARG A 172 -30.61 -13.95 22.98
C ARG A 172 -32.12 -14.07 23.06
N ASN A 173 -32.68 -15.06 22.39
CA ASN A 173 -34.10 -15.39 22.53
C ASN A 173 -34.37 -16.24 23.80
N ARG A 174 -35.62 -16.62 24.01
CA ARG A 174 -36.05 -17.43 25.19
C ARG A 174 -35.39 -18.80 25.24
N ASP A 175 -35.03 -19.36 24.10
CA ASP A 175 -34.38 -20.67 23.96
C ASP A 175 -32.87 -20.60 24.12
N GLY A 176 -32.32 -19.39 24.41
CA GLY A 176 -30.89 -19.16 24.53
C GLY A 176 -30.14 -19.01 23.21
N LEU A 177 -30.85 -19.00 22.08
CA LEU A 177 -30.26 -18.84 20.75
C LEU A 177 -30.01 -17.37 20.42
N TRP A 178 -28.98 -17.11 19.64
CA TRP A 178 -28.64 -15.77 19.14
C TRP A 178 -29.41 -15.48 17.84
N GLN A 179 -30.03 -14.32 17.76
CA GLN A 179 -30.74 -13.86 16.57
C GLN A 179 -30.60 -12.35 16.37
N ALA A 180 -30.87 -11.86 15.16
CA ALA A 180 -30.98 -10.46 14.92
C ALA A 180 -32.03 -9.80 15.82
N ARG A 181 -31.72 -8.67 16.41
CA ARG A 181 -32.63 -7.95 17.33
C ARG A 181 -33.99 -7.62 16.69
N ASN A 182 -33.96 -7.25 15.39
CA ASN A 182 -35.17 -6.94 14.64
C ASN A 182 -34.91 -7.02 13.13
N ALA A 183 -35.94 -6.94 12.32
CA ALA A 183 -35.88 -6.99 10.87
C ALA A 183 -35.06 -5.84 10.26
N GLN A 184 -34.98 -4.68 10.94
CA GLN A 184 -34.21 -3.53 10.48
C GLN A 184 -32.70 -3.82 10.51
N VAL A 185 -32.20 -4.56 11.51
CA VAL A 185 -30.80 -5.02 11.57
C VAL A 185 -30.49 -5.89 10.34
N ALA A 186 -31.37 -6.86 10.02
CA ALA A 186 -31.18 -7.71 8.85
C ALA A 186 -31.19 -6.92 7.54
N GLN A 187 -32.10 -5.95 7.40
CA GLN A 187 -32.15 -5.08 6.22
C GLN A 187 -30.85 -4.27 6.06
N ARG A 188 -30.38 -3.63 7.13
CA ARG A 188 -29.16 -2.82 7.12
C ARG A 188 -27.92 -3.67 6.87
N HIS A 189 -27.85 -4.87 7.47
CA HIS A 189 -26.77 -5.80 7.21
C HIS A 189 -26.67 -6.15 5.72
N ARG A 190 -27.80 -6.50 5.06
CA ARG A 190 -27.81 -6.80 3.61
C ARG A 190 -27.35 -5.65 2.73
N MET A 191 -27.58 -4.39 3.16
CA MET A 191 -27.15 -3.21 2.42
C MET A 191 -25.67 -2.89 2.59
N ASN A 192 -25.03 -3.37 3.66
CA ASN A 192 -23.66 -3.00 4.05
C ASN A 192 -22.70 -4.21 4.12
N VAL A 193 -23.15 -5.42 3.81
CA VAL A 193 -22.30 -6.63 3.85
C VAL A 193 -21.21 -6.54 2.78
N GLY A 194 -19.99 -6.95 3.16
CA GLY A 194 -18.82 -6.99 2.28
C GLY A 194 -17.56 -6.58 3.02
N THR A 195 -16.43 -7.10 2.55
CA THR A 195 -15.10 -6.84 3.16
C THR A 195 -14.24 -5.92 2.30
N ILE A 196 -14.66 -5.66 1.06
CA ILE A 196 -14.00 -4.71 0.17
C ILE A 196 -14.65 -3.35 0.37
N ILE A 197 -13.95 -2.45 1.06
CA ILE A 197 -14.36 -1.06 1.18
C ILE A 197 -13.76 -0.32 0.01
N GLU A 198 -14.62 0.19 -0.86
CA GLU A 198 -14.19 1.03 -1.97
C GLU A 198 -13.46 2.26 -1.43
N ALA A 199 -12.34 2.61 -2.07
CA ALA A 199 -11.68 3.89 -1.83
C ALA A 199 -12.72 5.01 -2.04
N GLU A 200 -12.65 6.00 -1.18
CA GLU A 200 -13.56 7.14 -1.29
C GLU A 200 -13.21 7.94 -2.54
N MET A 201 -14.08 7.86 -3.54
CA MET A 201 -13.90 8.49 -4.84
C MET A 201 -14.83 9.69 -4.97
N LEU A 202 -14.30 10.80 -5.45
CA LEU A 202 -15.08 11.98 -5.79
C LEU A 202 -15.23 12.10 -7.31
N PRO A 203 -16.46 12.25 -7.83
CA PRO A 203 -16.67 12.60 -9.23
C PRO A 203 -15.99 13.93 -9.57
N VAL A 204 -15.23 13.96 -10.67
CA VAL A 204 -14.64 15.19 -11.20
C VAL A 204 -15.60 15.77 -12.24
N ARG A 205 -16.12 16.98 -11.98
CA ARG A 205 -17.09 17.66 -12.83
C ARG A 205 -16.58 18.99 -13.32
N LEU A 206 -16.67 19.21 -14.64
CA LEU A 206 -16.44 20.55 -15.21
C LEU A 206 -17.52 21.52 -14.71
N LYS A 207 -17.12 22.73 -14.31
CA LYS A 207 -18.05 23.80 -13.94
C LYS A 207 -18.86 24.18 -15.15
N GLY A 208 -20.19 24.02 -15.11
CA GLY A 208 -21.12 24.31 -16.19
C GLY A 208 -22.05 25.48 -15.85
N ARG A 209 -22.62 26.15 -16.88
CA ARG A 209 -23.55 27.29 -16.73
C ARG A 209 -25.01 26.90 -16.46
N GLY A 210 -25.31 25.72 -15.92
CA GLY A 210 -26.67 25.24 -15.70
C GLY A 210 -26.92 24.59 -14.36
N PRO A 211 -28.18 24.43 -13.92
CA PRO A 211 -28.53 23.86 -12.60
C PRO A 211 -28.19 22.37 -12.43
N ARG A 212 -27.75 21.66 -13.47
CA ARG A 212 -27.34 20.26 -13.41
C ARG A 212 -25.82 20.07 -13.36
N GLY A 213 -25.02 21.13 -13.14
CA GLY A 213 -23.57 21.07 -13.17
C GLY A 213 -23.00 20.72 -14.55
N GLY A 214 -21.69 20.74 -14.69
CA GLY A 214 -20.99 20.39 -15.92
C GLY A 214 -20.82 18.88 -16.12
N ARG A 215 -20.20 18.51 -17.25
CA ARG A 215 -19.90 17.14 -17.64
C ARG A 215 -19.00 16.46 -16.60
N GLN A 216 -19.38 15.28 -16.13
CA GLN A 216 -18.50 14.42 -15.36
C GLN A 216 -17.39 13.84 -16.27
N LEU A 217 -16.15 13.97 -15.83
CA LEU A 217 -14.96 13.49 -16.55
C LEU A 217 -14.52 12.09 -16.10
N GLY A 218 -14.78 11.74 -14.83
CA GLY A 218 -14.39 10.50 -14.18
C GLY A 218 -14.44 10.67 -12.67
N GLU A 219 -13.67 9.88 -11.95
CA GLU A 219 -13.59 9.88 -10.49
C GLU A 219 -12.13 9.90 -10.05
N VAL A 220 -11.85 10.60 -8.96
CA VAL A 220 -10.52 10.73 -8.34
C VAL A 220 -10.62 10.42 -6.86
N GLU A 221 -9.56 9.89 -6.26
CA GLU A 221 -9.55 9.62 -4.81
C GLU A 221 -9.73 10.92 -4.01
N GLU A 222 -10.66 10.89 -3.03
CA GLU A 222 -11.02 12.05 -2.22
C GLU A 222 -9.81 12.65 -1.51
N TRP A 223 -8.91 11.82 -0.97
CA TRP A 223 -7.71 12.27 -0.27
C TRP A 223 -6.78 13.13 -1.15
N PHE A 224 -6.73 12.88 -2.47
CA PHE A 224 -5.97 13.73 -3.39
C PHE A 224 -6.60 15.12 -3.50
N ILE A 225 -7.93 15.16 -3.59
CA ILE A 225 -8.67 16.43 -3.67
C ILE A 225 -8.57 17.22 -2.36
N GLU A 226 -8.54 16.55 -1.22
CA GLU A 226 -8.37 17.19 0.11
C GLU A 226 -7.03 17.92 0.24
N GLN A 227 -6.02 17.54 -0.53
CA GLN A 227 -4.71 18.21 -0.56
C GLN A 227 -4.65 19.42 -1.50
N LEU A 228 -5.72 19.67 -2.27
CA LEU A 228 -5.78 20.77 -3.21
C LEU A 228 -6.43 22.00 -2.57
N ALA A 229 -5.82 23.17 -2.80
CA ALA A 229 -6.45 24.46 -2.57
C ALA A 229 -7.21 24.90 -3.84
N PRO A 230 -8.31 25.67 -3.73
CA PRO A 230 -8.94 26.28 -4.88
C PRO A 230 -7.92 27.08 -5.71
N GLY A 231 -7.86 26.81 -7.01
CA GLY A 231 -6.88 27.35 -7.95
C GLY A 231 -5.73 26.39 -8.27
N ASP A 232 -5.48 25.38 -7.46
CA ASP A 232 -4.49 24.33 -7.79
C ASP A 232 -4.88 23.60 -9.07
N THR A 233 -3.90 23.29 -9.91
CA THR A 233 -4.11 22.59 -11.17
C THR A 233 -3.63 21.15 -11.11
N PHE A 234 -4.29 20.26 -11.87
CA PHE A 234 -3.91 18.85 -11.94
C PHE A 234 -4.28 18.22 -13.29
N VAL A 235 -3.53 17.17 -13.66
CA VAL A 235 -3.79 16.40 -14.87
C VAL A 235 -4.86 15.36 -14.61
N PHE A 236 -5.94 15.36 -15.37
CA PHE A 236 -6.98 14.35 -15.26
C PHE A 236 -7.64 14.06 -16.62
N ALA A 237 -7.82 12.79 -16.97
CA ALA A 237 -8.40 12.35 -18.24
C ALA A 237 -7.75 13.00 -19.48
N GLY A 238 -6.41 13.20 -19.45
CA GLY A 238 -5.65 13.85 -20.54
C GLY A 238 -5.86 15.35 -20.67
N GLN A 239 -6.40 16.03 -19.67
CA GLN A 239 -6.63 17.47 -19.63
C GLN A 239 -6.01 18.06 -18.35
N ILE A 240 -5.57 19.30 -18.43
CA ILE A 240 -5.16 20.08 -17.27
C ILE A 240 -6.39 20.79 -16.73
N LEU A 241 -6.68 20.57 -15.45
CA LEU A 241 -7.86 21.08 -14.76
C LEU A 241 -7.45 21.92 -13.55
N ALA A 242 -8.11 23.04 -13.32
CA ALA A 242 -7.98 23.81 -12.09
C ALA A 242 -9.09 23.41 -11.11
N PHE A 243 -8.73 23.11 -9.87
CA PHE A 243 -9.66 22.79 -8.79
C PHE A 243 -10.34 24.06 -8.29
N GLU A 244 -11.67 24.07 -8.24
CA GLU A 244 -12.48 25.20 -7.79
C GLU A 244 -13.04 24.99 -6.37
N GLY A 245 -13.22 23.72 -5.98
CA GLY A 245 -13.79 23.34 -4.69
C GLY A 245 -14.62 22.07 -4.77
N ILE A 246 -15.17 21.65 -3.63
CA ILE A 246 -16.09 20.50 -3.54
C ILE A 246 -17.51 21.02 -3.37
N ALA A 247 -18.42 20.60 -4.25
CA ALA A 247 -19.85 20.86 -4.12
C ALA A 247 -20.66 19.63 -4.56
N GLU A 248 -21.79 19.37 -3.90
CA GLU A 248 -22.67 18.22 -4.19
C GLU A 248 -21.91 16.89 -4.28
N ASN A 249 -20.96 16.67 -3.38
CA ASN A 249 -20.11 15.46 -3.34
C ASN A 249 -19.31 15.23 -4.63
N ALA A 250 -18.90 16.30 -5.32
CA ALA A 250 -18.06 16.25 -6.52
C ALA A 250 -16.98 17.33 -6.47
N ALA A 251 -15.80 17.02 -6.99
CA ALA A 251 -14.75 17.99 -7.25
C ALA A 251 -15.11 18.83 -8.47
N LEU A 252 -15.38 20.12 -8.26
CA LEU A 252 -15.65 21.07 -9.34
C LEU A 252 -14.33 21.56 -9.91
N VAL A 253 -14.23 21.52 -11.24
CA VAL A 253 -13.00 21.90 -11.95
C VAL A 253 -13.32 22.77 -13.16
N THR A 254 -12.35 23.58 -13.55
CA THR A 254 -12.32 24.31 -14.83
C THR A 254 -11.13 23.85 -15.66
N ARG A 255 -11.15 24.08 -16.98
CA ARG A 255 -9.98 23.79 -17.82
C ARG A 255 -8.90 24.82 -17.56
N SER A 256 -7.66 24.37 -17.49
CA SER A 256 -6.48 25.21 -17.34
C SER A 256 -5.46 24.92 -18.45
N SER A 257 -4.56 25.86 -18.65
CA SER A 257 -3.36 25.72 -19.49
C SER A 257 -2.08 25.91 -18.67
N ASP A 258 -2.17 25.70 -17.35
CA ASP A 258 -1.02 25.78 -16.45
C ASP A 258 0.08 24.82 -16.92
N PRO A 259 1.34 25.27 -17.08
CA PRO A 259 2.43 24.40 -17.48
C PRO A 259 2.86 23.42 -16.39
N GLU A 260 2.45 23.65 -15.13
CA GLU A 260 2.91 22.87 -13.96
C GLU A 260 1.76 22.20 -13.16
N PRO A 261 0.90 21.38 -13.79
CA PRO A 261 -0.21 20.74 -13.08
C PRO A 261 0.25 19.62 -12.17
N LYS A 262 -0.37 19.48 -11.01
CA LYS A 262 -0.20 18.29 -10.14
C LYS A 262 -0.65 17.01 -10.85
N VAL A 263 0.06 15.92 -10.64
CA VAL A 263 -0.36 14.59 -11.13
C VAL A 263 -1.05 13.85 -9.99
N PRO A 264 -2.32 13.42 -10.15
CA PRO A 264 -2.97 12.63 -9.12
C PRO A 264 -2.18 11.37 -8.82
N SER A 265 -1.80 11.19 -7.57
CA SER A 265 -1.28 9.94 -7.08
C SER A 265 -2.43 9.15 -6.48
N TYR A 266 -2.65 7.94 -6.99
CA TYR A 266 -3.65 7.02 -6.48
C TYR A 266 -3.02 6.14 -5.40
N GLN A 267 -3.68 5.99 -4.27
CA GLN A 267 -3.26 5.05 -3.21
C GLN A 267 -3.48 3.59 -3.59
N GLY A 268 -4.02 3.34 -4.77
CA GLY A 268 -4.23 2.00 -5.32
C GLY A 268 -2.99 1.15 -5.13
N GLY A 269 -3.19 -0.02 -4.50
CA GLY A 269 -2.17 -0.89 -3.95
C GLY A 269 -0.91 -1.02 -4.81
N LYS A 270 0.14 -0.33 -4.41
CA LYS A 270 1.48 -0.69 -4.84
C LYS A 270 1.77 -2.02 -4.19
N PHE A 271 1.67 -3.09 -4.95
CA PHE A 271 2.04 -4.41 -4.48
C PHE A 271 3.51 -4.38 -4.07
N PRO A 272 3.83 -4.78 -2.85
CA PRO A 272 5.23 -4.81 -2.41
C PRO A 272 6.00 -5.89 -3.16
N LEU A 273 7.31 -5.70 -3.26
CA LEU A 273 8.24 -6.74 -3.69
C LEU A 273 8.06 -7.98 -2.82
N SER A 274 7.84 -9.15 -3.42
CA SER A 274 7.67 -10.39 -2.66
C SER A 274 8.93 -10.77 -1.90
N THR A 275 8.77 -11.49 -0.78
CA THR A 275 9.90 -11.92 0.06
C THR A 275 10.86 -12.83 -0.73
N TYR A 276 10.31 -13.70 -1.61
CA TYR A 276 11.13 -14.56 -2.45
C TYR A 276 11.98 -13.75 -3.44
N LEU A 277 11.37 -12.82 -4.19
CA LEU A 277 12.12 -11.99 -5.14
C LEU A 277 13.13 -11.09 -4.42
N ALA A 278 12.77 -10.54 -3.27
CA ALA A 278 13.68 -9.75 -2.43
C ALA A 278 14.95 -10.52 -2.06
N LYS A 279 14.81 -11.78 -1.64
CA LYS A 279 15.94 -12.68 -1.36
C LYS A 279 16.80 -12.91 -2.62
N ARG A 280 16.17 -13.23 -3.73
CA ARG A 280 16.88 -13.47 -5.01
C ARG A 280 17.60 -12.22 -5.52
N VAL A 281 17.00 -11.04 -5.37
CA VAL A 281 17.65 -9.76 -5.72
C VAL A 281 18.93 -9.55 -4.89
N ARG A 282 18.90 -9.83 -3.58
CA ARG A 282 20.10 -9.76 -2.73
C ARG A 282 21.17 -10.74 -3.19
N GLU A 283 20.81 -11.98 -3.50
CA GLU A 283 21.72 -13.02 -3.98
C GLU A 283 22.38 -12.60 -5.31
N ILE A 284 21.60 -12.13 -6.28
CA ILE A 284 22.13 -11.67 -7.57
C ILE A 284 23.02 -10.44 -7.38
N ALA A 285 22.62 -9.47 -6.58
CA ALA A 285 23.42 -8.26 -6.34
C ALA A 285 24.78 -8.56 -5.72
N HIS A 286 24.82 -9.55 -4.82
CA HIS A 286 26.04 -9.92 -4.10
C HIS A 286 27.03 -10.75 -4.93
N ASP A 287 26.54 -11.68 -5.76
CA ASP A 287 27.35 -12.72 -6.40
C ASP A 287 27.72 -12.35 -7.85
N PRO A 288 29.00 -11.94 -8.13
CA PRO A 288 29.45 -11.64 -9.49
C PRO A 288 29.27 -12.78 -10.49
N ALA A 289 29.24 -14.05 -10.04
CA ALA A 289 29.06 -15.18 -10.93
C ALA A 289 27.67 -15.19 -11.58
N GLN A 290 26.69 -14.54 -10.96
CA GLN A 290 25.32 -14.41 -11.50
C GLN A 290 25.15 -13.19 -12.42
N TRP A 291 26.11 -12.30 -12.54
CA TRP A 291 25.95 -11.05 -13.32
C TRP A 291 25.97 -11.24 -14.82
N HIS A 292 26.42 -12.39 -15.32
CA HIS A 292 26.49 -12.67 -16.76
C HIS A 292 25.14 -12.58 -17.48
N VAL A 293 24.00 -12.71 -16.74
CA VAL A 293 22.63 -12.54 -17.27
C VAL A 293 22.17 -11.09 -17.29
N LEU A 294 22.89 -10.18 -16.64
CA LEU A 294 22.54 -8.78 -16.54
C LEU A 294 23.15 -7.99 -17.70
N PRO A 295 22.50 -6.90 -18.16
CA PRO A 295 23.12 -5.96 -19.10
C PRO A 295 24.44 -5.40 -18.56
N GLU A 296 25.39 -5.12 -19.46
CA GLU A 296 26.72 -4.63 -19.11
C GLU A 296 26.68 -3.39 -18.20
N GLN A 297 25.81 -2.44 -18.50
CA GLN A 297 25.60 -1.23 -17.70
C GLN A 297 25.19 -1.50 -16.25
N VAL A 298 24.48 -2.60 -15.99
CA VAL A 298 24.09 -3.02 -14.63
C VAL A 298 25.27 -3.71 -13.96
N GLN A 299 26.01 -4.54 -14.69
CA GLN A 299 27.24 -5.15 -14.18
C GLN A 299 28.26 -4.10 -13.77
N ASP A 300 28.48 -3.07 -14.61
CA ASP A 300 29.41 -1.98 -14.33
C ASP A 300 28.98 -1.15 -13.11
N TRP A 301 27.68 -0.91 -12.96
CA TRP A 301 27.12 -0.26 -11.77
C TRP A 301 27.41 -1.04 -10.48
N LEU A 302 27.29 -2.37 -10.51
CA LEU A 302 27.60 -3.23 -9.37
C LEU A 302 29.12 -3.33 -9.12
N ARG A 303 29.95 -3.36 -10.18
CA ARG A 303 31.42 -3.30 -10.06
C ARG A 303 31.85 -1.99 -9.41
N LEU A 304 31.29 -0.86 -9.85
CA LEU A 304 31.58 0.45 -9.31
C LEU A 304 31.15 0.55 -7.83
N GLN A 305 30.00 0.00 -7.47
CA GLN A 305 29.60 -0.08 -6.07
C GLN A 305 30.63 -0.84 -5.22
N LYS A 306 31.10 -1.98 -5.70
CA LYS A 306 32.14 -2.77 -5.02
C LYS A 306 33.46 -2.02 -4.86
N GLU A 307 33.80 -1.16 -5.83
CA GLU A 307 35.01 -0.33 -5.79
C GLU A 307 34.88 0.86 -4.84
N LYS A 308 33.73 1.57 -4.88
CA LYS A 308 33.53 2.81 -4.10
C LYS A 308 33.07 2.57 -2.67
N SER A 309 32.46 1.41 -2.41
CA SER A 309 31.93 1.03 -1.11
C SER A 309 31.98 -0.50 -0.94
N ARG A 310 30.82 -1.13 -0.78
CA ARG A 310 30.66 -2.56 -0.61
C ARG A 310 29.37 -3.04 -1.29
N LEU A 311 29.32 -4.30 -1.68
CA LEU A 311 28.07 -4.98 -2.05
C LEU A 311 27.39 -5.50 -0.78
N PRO A 312 26.06 -5.29 -0.62
CA PRO A 312 25.31 -5.89 0.47
C PRO A 312 25.32 -7.41 0.32
N GLN A 313 25.48 -8.13 1.43
CA GLN A 313 25.38 -9.58 1.46
C GLN A 313 23.92 -10.01 1.74
N PRO A 314 23.54 -11.25 1.43
CA PRO A 314 22.17 -11.73 1.63
C PRO A 314 21.65 -11.60 3.08
N ASP A 315 22.54 -11.77 4.06
CA ASP A 315 22.20 -11.84 5.48
C ASP A 315 22.66 -10.61 6.29
N ASP A 316 23.35 -9.65 5.65
CA ASP A 316 23.80 -8.43 6.32
C ASP A 316 22.91 -7.21 6.01
N LEU A 317 23.19 -6.09 6.67
CA LEU A 317 22.65 -4.78 6.35
C LEU A 317 23.80 -3.82 6.06
N LEU A 318 23.94 -3.42 4.81
CA LEU A 318 24.81 -2.32 4.46
C LEU A 318 24.12 -0.99 4.80
N VAL A 319 24.82 -0.16 5.56
CA VAL A 319 24.43 1.21 5.89
C VAL A 319 25.54 2.14 5.45
N GLU A 320 25.20 3.11 4.63
CA GLU A 320 26.16 4.12 4.13
C GLU A 320 25.76 5.48 4.66
N THR A 321 26.75 6.27 5.12
CA THR A 321 26.56 7.66 5.50
C THR A 321 27.43 8.55 4.64
N PHE A 322 26.93 9.72 4.26
CA PHE A 322 27.69 10.71 3.49
C PHE A 322 27.09 12.10 3.60
N PRO A 323 27.91 13.17 3.48
CA PRO A 323 27.43 14.54 3.36
C PRO A 323 27.04 14.86 1.91
N LYS A 324 26.01 15.69 1.71
CA LYS A 324 25.66 16.28 0.42
C LYS A 324 24.86 17.57 0.62
N HIS A 325 25.24 18.65 -0.07
CA HIS A 325 24.55 19.96 -0.06
C HIS A 325 24.18 20.47 1.35
N GLY A 326 25.12 20.37 2.30
CA GLY A 326 24.91 20.84 3.69
C GLY A 326 24.00 19.97 4.55
N LYS A 327 23.57 18.81 4.05
CA LYS A 327 22.84 17.77 4.77
C LYS A 327 23.70 16.52 4.91
N PHE A 328 23.32 15.67 5.85
CA PHE A 328 23.92 14.36 6.06
C PHE A 328 22.87 13.28 5.77
N TYR A 329 23.28 12.25 5.08
CA TYR A 329 22.43 11.16 4.64
C TYR A 329 22.85 9.85 5.31
N LEU A 330 21.88 9.03 5.62
CA LEU A 330 22.02 7.63 5.98
C LEU A 330 21.19 6.82 5.00
N VAL A 331 21.83 5.94 4.25
CA VAL A 331 21.17 5.06 3.29
C VAL A 331 21.39 3.62 3.73
N CYS A 332 20.34 2.83 3.82
CA CYS A 332 20.45 1.40 4.10
C CYS A 332 19.69 0.58 3.04
N TYR A 333 20.14 -0.67 2.85
CA TYR A 333 19.70 -1.56 1.79
C TYR A 333 19.12 -2.87 2.34
N PRO A 334 17.93 -2.83 2.99
CA PRO A 334 17.32 -4.05 3.55
C PRO A 334 16.74 -4.97 2.48
N PHE A 335 16.31 -4.45 1.32
CA PHE A 335 15.62 -5.18 0.24
C PHE A 335 14.34 -5.88 0.70
N GLU A 336 13.57 -5.26 1.57
CA GLU A 336 12.37 -5.87 2.16
C GLU A 336 11.06 -5.25 1.66
N GLY A 337 11.13 -4.51 0.56
CA GLY A 337 9.95 -3.88 -0.02
C GLY A 337 9.56 -2.57 0.65
N ARG A 338 8.87 -1.75 -0.09
CA ARG A 338 8.55 -0.36 0.27
C ARG A 338 7.81 -0.23 1.61
N LEU A 339 6.84 -1.12 1.90
CA LEU A 339 6.03 -1.01 3.12
C LEU A 339 6.89 -1.21 4.38
N ALA A 340 7.69 -2.27 4.42
CA ALA A 340 8.62 -2.52 5.52
C ALA A 340 9.65 -1.39 5.65
N HIS A 341 10.14 -0.86 4.51
CA HIS A 341 11.08 0.27 4.51
C HIS A 341 10.43 1.58 4.98
N GLN A 342 9.19 1.85 4.65
CA GLN A 342 8.46 3.02 5.17
C GLN A 342 8.30 2.93 6.68
N SER A 343 7.92 1.76 7.20
CA SER A 343 7.84 1.52 8.64
C SER A 343 9.19 1.70 9.33
N LEU A 344 10.23 1.13 8.74
CA LEU A 344 11.60 1.31 9.23
C LEU A 344 12.00 2.79 9.22
N GLY A 345 11.73 3.53 8.13
CA GLY A 345 12.06 4.96 8.01
C GLY A 345 11.42 5.82 9.08
N MET A 346 10.14 5.58 9.40
CA MET A 346 9.45 6.25 10.48
C MET A 346 10.08 5.97 11.86
N LEU A 347 10.39 4.70 12.13
CA LEU A 347 11.00 4.30 13.39
C LEU A 347 12.45 4.82 13.54
N LEU A 348 13.24 4.76 12.45
CA LEU A 348 14.59 5.32 12.42
C LEU A 348 14.59 6.82 12.66
N THR A 349 13.69 7.57 11.99
CA THR A 349 13.57 9.01 12.18
C THR A 349 13.35 9.35 13.66
N ARG A 350 12.46 8.63 14.33
CA ARG A 350 12.16 8.83 15.75
C ARG A 350 13.37 8.52 16.65
N ARG A 351 14.12 7.46 16.36
CA ARG A 351 15.36 7.12 17.08
C ARG A 351 16.48 8.13 16.85
N LEU A 352 16.66 8.59 15.61
CA LEU A 352 17.63 9.64 15.27
C LEU A 352 17.30 10.98 15.96
N GLU A 353 16.02 11.32 16.11
CA GLU A 353 15.58 12.48 16.90
C GLU A 353 15.98 12.35 18.38
N ARG A 354 15.75 11.19 19.00
CA ARG A 354 16.18 10.92 20.38
C ARG A 354 17.72 10.98 20.52
N MET A 355 18.45 10.56 19.49
CA MET A 355 19.90 10.69 19.41
C MET A 355 20.37 12.14 19.11
N ARG A 356 19.45 13.09 18.93
CA ARG A 356 19.70 14.52 18.62
C ARG A 356 20.39 14.75 17.28
N LEU A 357 20.19 13.85 16.31
CA LEU A 357 20.77 13.95 14.97
C LEU A 357 19.92 14.75 13.99
N ARG A 358 18.77 15.27 14.43
CA ARG A 358 17.89 16.20 13.70
C ARG A 358 17.53 15.70 12.28
N PRO A 359 16.92 14.54 12.13
CA PRO A 359 16.42 14.10 10.83
C PRO A 359 15.38 15.09 10.31
N THR A 360 15.34 15.32 9.01
CA THR A 360 14.41 16.24 8.35
C THR A 360 13.48 15.53 7.37
N GLY A 361 13.75 14.26 7.06
CA GLY A 361 12.91 13.44 6.21
C GLY A 361 13.52 12.10 5.89
N PHE A 362 12.71 11.25 5.24
CA PHE A 362 13.18 9.99 4.67
C PHE A 362 12.42 9.67 3.38
N VAL A 363 13.00 8.82 2.55
CA VAL A 363 12.39 8.24 1.37
C VAL A 363 12.68 6.75 1.31
N ALA A 364 11.75 5.97 0.84
CA ALA A 364 11.87 4.52 0.74
C ALA A 364 11.36 3.99 -0.59
N ASN A 365 12.11 3.06 -1.19
CA ASN A 365 11.67 2.27 -2.32
C ASN A 365 11.68 0.76 -1.98
N GLU A 366 11.55 -0.10 -2.96
CA GLU A 366 11.49 -1.56 -2.75
C GLU A 366 12.81 -2.14 -2.25
N TYR A 367 13.94 -1.45 -2.46
CA TYR A 367 15.29 -1.98 -2.27
C TYR A 367 16.08 -1.27 -1.16
N ALA A 368 15.83 0.02 -0.99
CA ALA A 368 16.60 0.89 -0.11
C ALA A 368 15.72 1.94 0.59
N LEU A 369 16.29 2.47 1.67
CA LEU A 369 15.74 3.55 2.47
C LEU A 369 16.83 4.60 2.67
N ALA A 370 16.51 5.88 2.46
CA ALA A 370 17.39 7.01 2.77
C ALA A 370 16.73 7.93 3.81
N VAL A 371 17.48 8.27 4.85
CA VAL A 371 17.11 9.28 5.84
C VAL A 371 18.11 10.42 5.73
N TRP A 372 17.66 11.67 5.82
CA TRP A 372 18.56 12.83 5.81
C TRP A 372 18.26 13.79 6.96
N GLY A 373 19.27 14.54 7.36
CA GLY A 373 19.16 15.48 8.47
C GLY A 373 20.29 16.52 8.50
N LEU A 374 20.27 17.31 9.59
CA LEU A 374 21.16 18.46 9.77
C LEU A 374 22.43 18.12 10.57
N ARG A 375 22.60 16.89 11.00
CA ARG A 375 23.72 16.42 11.79
C ARG A 375 24.31 15.17 11.17
N ASP A 376 25.60 15.00 11.37
CA ASP A 376 26.37 13.84 10.92
C ASP A 376 25.80 12.53 11.50
N MET A 377 25.29 11.69 10.61
CA MET A 377 24.62 10.42 10.97
C MET A 377 25.61 9.26 11.15
N ALA A 378 26.87 9.42 10.75
CA ALA A 378 27.91 8.44 11.04
C ALA A 378 28.14 8.28 12.56
N ARG A 379 27.70 9.27 13.35
CA ARG A 379 27.77 9.23 14.83
C ARG A 379 26.69 8.38 15.49
N ALA A 380 25.73 7.86 14.74
CA ALA A 380 24.69 7.03 15.31
C ALA A 380 25.25 5.67 15.76
N ASP A 381 24.78 5.20 16.91
CA ASP A 381 25.00 3.81 17.34
C ASP A 381 24.08 2.91 16.49
N MET A 382 24.66 2.26 15.48
CA MET A 382 23.91 1.50 14.48
C MET A 382 23.24 0.26 15.11
N ASP A 383 23.83 -0.40 16.08
CA ASP A 383 23.24 -1.55 16.74
C ASP A 383 21.97 -1.14 17.53
N LYS A 384 22.00 0.02 18.19
CA LYS A 384 20.81 0.57 18.84
C LYS A 384 19.80 1.10 17.84
N LEU A 385 20.26 1.70 16.73
CA LEU A 385 19.40 2.28 15.72
C LEU A 385 18.52 1.22 15.05
N PHE A 386 19.09 0.04 14.75
CA PHE A 386 18.40 -1.08 14.08
C PHE A 386 18.01 -2.23 15.02
N SER A 387 17.95 -1.98 16.33
CA SER A 387 17.56 -3.00 17.29
C SER A 387 16.08 -3.38 17.15
N GLU A 388 15.77 -4.68 17.31
CA GLU A 388 14.40 -5.23 17.22
C GLU A 388 13.40 -4.60 18.22
N ASP A 389 13.88 -4.03 19.32
CA ASP A 389 13.06 -3.36 20.34
C ASP A 389 12.29 -2.13 19.79
N MET A 390 12.66 -1.62 18.60
CA MET A 390 11.87 -0.60 17.91
C MET A 390 10.43 -1.04 17.58
N LEU A 391 10.19 -2.35 17.48
CA LEU A 391 8.87 -2.92 17.19
C LEU A 391 7.97 -3.04 18.43
N GLY A 392 8.46 -2.67 19.60
CA GLY A 392 7.68 -2.51 20.83
C GLY A 392 7.28 -1.05 21.05
N ASP A 393 7.81 -0.44 22.10
CA ASP A 393 7.43 0.91 22.57
C ASP A 393 7.51 2.01 21.50
N ASP A 394 8.49 1.93 20.58
CA ASP A 394 8.63 2.93 19.52
C ASP A 394 7.48 2.84 18.50
N LEU A 395 7.10 1.63 18.11
CA LEU A 395 5.99 1.38 17.20
C LEU A 395 4.66 1.75 17.84
N ASP A 396 4.42 1.31 19.07
CA ASP A 396 3.18 1.61 19.80
C ASP A 396 3.00 3.10 20.01
N ALA A 397 4.06 3.81 20.40
CA ALA A 397 4.03 5.25 20.56
C ALA A 397 3.78 5.99 19.24
N TRP A 398 4.35 5.49 18.13
CA TRP A 398 4.10 6.07 16.81
C TRP A 398 2.66 5.81 16.34
N LEU A 399 2.17 4.59 16.48
CA LEU A 399 0.79 4.24 16.10
C LEU A 399 -0.24 5.06 16.89
N ALA A 400 0.03 5.30 18.18
CA ALA A 400 -0.84 6.10 19.04
C ALA A 400 -1.03 7.55 18.54
N GLU A 401 -0.03 8.12 17.89
CA GLU A 401 -0.04 9.48 17.35
C GLU A 401 -0.44 9.54 15.87
N SER A 402 -0.45 8.39 15.16
CA SER A 402 -0.64 8.34 13.72
C SER A 402 -2.11 8.39 13.29
N PRO A 403 -2.46 9.19 12.27
CA PRO A 403 -3.77 9.14 11.62
C PRO A 403 -4.12 7.77 11.00
N LEU A 404 -3.08 6.93 10.77
CA LEU A 404 -3.22 5.60 10.20
C LEU A 404 -4.21 4.73 10.98
N MET A 405 -4.14 4.76 12.31
CA MET A 405 -5.01 3.96 13.17
C MET A 405 -6.48 4.36 13.04
N LYS A 406 -6.78 5.66 12.98
CA LYS A 406 -8.16 6.14 12.76
C LYS A 406 -8.71 5.68 11.41
N ARG A 407 -7.87 5.75 10.37
CA ARG A 407 -8.22 5.29 9.02
C ARG A 407 -8.50 3.79 8.99
N THR A 408 -7.63 2.97 9.57
CA THR A 408 -7.81 1.50 9.62
C THR A 408 -9.01 1.13 10.48
N PHE A 409 -9.20 1.80 11.64
CA PHE A 409 -10.37 1.62 12.47
C PHE A 409 -11.68 1.93 11.72
N LYS A 410 -11.72 3.01 10.92
CA LYS A 410 -12.88 3.32 10.08
C LYS A 410 -13.26 2.14 9.17
N GLN A 411 -12.26 1.49 8.56
CA GLN A 411 -12.50 0.32 7.71
C GLN A 411 -13.06 -0.86 8.52
N CYS A 412 -12.45 -1.20 9.64
CA CYS A 412 -12.94 -2.26 10.53
C CYS A 412 -14.36 -1.97 11.06
N ALA A 413 -14.65 -0.72 11.39
CA ALA A 413 -15.97 -0.30 11.88
C ALA A 413 -17.06 -0.43 10.80
N ILE A 414 -16.72 -0.19 9.54
CA ILE A 414 -17.64 -0.41 8.41
C ILE A 414 -17.83 -1.91 8.16
N ILE A 415 -16.75 -2.69 8.06
CA ILE A 415 -16.82 -4.15 7.82
C ILE A 415 -17.62 -4.83 8.92
N SER A 416 -17.34 -4.54 10.18
CA SER A 416 -18.05 -5.13 11.31
C SER A 416 -19.53 -4.71 11.41
N GLY A 417 -19.96 -3.69 10.65
CA GLY A 417 -21.30 -3.12 10.71
C GLY A 417 -21.53 -2.20 11.92
N LEU A 418 -20.47 -1.76 12.63
CA LEU A 418 -20.61 -0.74 13.67
C LEU A 418 -21.02 0.60 13.07
N ILE A 419 -20.50 0.90 11.88
CA ILE A 419 -20.87 2.08 11.09
C ILE A 419 -21.49 1.63 9.77
N GLU A 420 -22.76 1.97 9.60
CA GLU A 420 -23.51 1.68 8.38
C GLU A 420 -23.38 2.85 7.41
N ARG A 421 -22.92 2.58 6.19
CA ARG A 421 -22.83 3.58 5.10
C ARG A 421 -24.17 3.78 4.41
N ARG A 422 -24.85 2.66 4.12
CA ARG A 422 -26.12 2.62 3.37
C ARG A 422 -27.28 2.37 4.31
N LEU A 423 -28.24 3.26 4.26
CA LEU A 423 -29.50 3.18 5.00
C LEU A 423 -30.66 3.15 4.01
N PRO A 424 -31.86 2.64 4.36
CA PRO A 424 -33.01 2.69 3.46
C PRO A 424 -33.29 4.11 2.98
N GLY A 425 -33.15 4.34 1.66
CA GLY A 425 -33.37 5.63 1.02
C GLY A 425 -32.28 6.70 1.23
N HIS A 426 -31.18 6.36 1.90
CA HIS A 426 -30.11 7.32 2.17
C HIS A 426 -28.74 6.65 2.24
N GLU A 427 -27.72 7.29 1.68
CA GLU A 427 -26.32 6.90 1.84
C GLU A 427 -25.56 8.03 2.55
N LYS A 428 -24.80 7.67 3.59
CA LYS A 428 -23.95 8.64 4.30
C LYS A 428 -22.80 9.09 3.42
N THR A 429 -22.49 10.38 3.47
CA THR A 429 -21.30 10.91 2.81
C THR A 429 -20.05 10.40 3.51
N SER A 430 -18.92 10.37 2.79
CA SER A 430 -17.62 10.01 3.33
C SER A 430 -17.26 10.79 4.60
N ARG A 431 -17.47 12.10 4.58
CA ARG A 431 -17.24 12.99 5.74
C ARG A 431 -18.07 12.60 6.96
N GLN A 432 -19.34 12.21 6.77
CA GLN A 432 -20.20 11.76 7.89
C GLN A 432 -19.70 10.44 8.47
N VAL A 433 -19.23 9.52 7.62
CA VAL A 433 -18.66 8.23 8.04
C VAL A 433 -17.36 8.46 8.81
N THR A 434 -16.44 9.29 8.28
CA THR A 434 -15.16 9.63 8.91
C THR A 434 -15.37 10.28 10.27
N PHE A 435 -16.23 11.30 10.35
CA PHE A 435 -16.55 11.97 11.63
C PHE A 435 -17.09 10.99 12.66
N SER A 436 -18.01 10.09 12.27
CA SER A 436 -18.56 9.07 13.16
C SER A 436 -17.49 8.06 13.61
N ALA A 437 -16.59 7.67 12.71
CA ALA A 437 -15.50 6.74 13.01
C ALA A 437 -14.49 7.34 13.99
N ASP A 438 -14.08 8.58 13.74
CA ASP A 438 -13.11 9.28 14.59
C ASP A 438 -13.64 9.47 16.01
N LEU A 439 -14.91 9.88 16.14
CA LEU A 439 -15.56 10.04 17.45
C LEU A 439 -15.62 8.70 18.21
N ILE A 440 -16.04 7.61 17.54
CA ILE A 440 -16.11 6.29 18.17
C ILE A 440 -14.71 5.80 18.54
N TYR A 441 -13.72 5.98 17.64
CA TYR A 441 -12.33 5.62 17.91
C TYR A 441 -11.79 6.28 19.17
N ASP A 442 -11.98 7.60 19.30
CA ASP A 442 -11.48 8.36 20.44
C ASP A 442 -12.16 7.91 21.74
N VAL A 443 -13.49 7.67 21.73
CA VAL A 443 -14.24 7.13 22.89
C VAL A 443 -13.75 5.74 23.29
N LEU A 444 -13.59 4.82 22.33
CA LEU A 444 -13.13 3.46 22.63
C LEU A 444 -11.69 3.47 23.16
N ARG A 445 -10.83 4.30 22.58
CA ARG A 445 -9.44 4.40 23.02
C ARG A 445 -9.31 4.91 24.46
N GLU A 446 -10.18 5.83 24.86
CA GLU A 446 -10.19 6.40 26.21
C GLU A 446 -10.84 5.48 27.26
N HIS A 447 -11.96 4.84 26.89
CA HIS A 447 -12.81 4.13 27.86
C HIS A 447 -12.76 2.60 27.72
N GLU A 448 -12.31 2.07 26.60
CA GLU A 448 -12.23 0.62 26.33
C GLU A 448 -11.03 0.29 25.42
N PRO A 449 -9.77 0.52 25.87
CA PRO A 449 -8.58 0.35 25.04
C PRO A 449 -8.39 -1.08 24.50
N GLU A 450 -8.96 -2.09 25.16
CA GLU A 450 -8.95 -3.51 24.74
C GLU A 450 -10.11 -3.87 23.82
N HIS A 451 -10.83 -2.88 23.27
CA HIS A 451 -11.96 -3.14 22.38
C HIS A 451 -11.53 -3.90 21.12
N ILE A 452 -12.34 -4.89 20.70
CA ILE A 452 -11.98 -5.81 19.60
C ILE A 452 -11.70 -5.09 18.26
N LEU A 453 -12.38 -3.99 17.97
CA LEU A 453 -12.13 -3.23 16.75
C LEU A 453 -10.86 -2.40 16.78
N LEU A 454 -10.39 -1.97 17.95
CA LEU A 454 -9.06 -1.37 18.10
C LEU A 454 -7.99 -2.42 17.83
N GLN A 455 -8.17 -3.65 18.34
CA GLN A 455 -7.28 -4.78 18.05
C GLN A 455 -7.32 -5.19 16.57
N ALA A 456 -8.51 -5.24 15.95
CA ALA A 456 -8.65 -5.49 14.52
C ALA A 456 -7.89 -4.43 13.69
N ALA A 457 -8.10 -3.16 13.99
CA ALA A 457 -7.44 -2.05 13.32
C ALA A 457 -5.91 -2.12 13.46
N TRP A 458 -5.41 -2.46 14.65
CA TRP A 458 -3.98 -2.65 14.87
C TRP A 458 -3.41 -3.81 14.06
N ARG A 459 -4.08 -4.98 14.06
CA ARG A 459 -3.67 -6.16 13.28
C ARG A 459 -3.65 -5.87 11.78
N ASP A 460 -4.66 -5.18 11.27
CA ASP A 460 -4.74 -4.81 9.85
C ASP A 460 -3.66 -3.79 9.48
N ALA A 461 -3.42 -2.77 10.31
CA ALA A 461 -2.35 -1.81 10.11
C ALA A 461 -0.98 -2.50 10.10
N ALA A 462 -0.72 -3.34 11.11
CA ALA A 462 0.55 -4.06 11.26
C ALA A 462 0.85 -4.99 10.08
N THR A 463 -0.17 -5.63 9.50
CA THR A 463 0.00 -6.62 8.43
C THR A 463 -0.07 -5.99 7.04
N GLY A 464 -1.07 -5.14 6.80
CA GLY A 464 -1.41 -4.65 5.46
C GLY A 464 -0.70 -3.37 5.04
N LEU A 465 -0.39 -2.48 6.00
CA LEU A 465 0.15 -1.15 5.71
C LEU A 465 1.59 -0.95 6.18
N LEU A 466 2.01 -1.66 7.22
CA LEU A 466 3.33 -1.48 7.84
C LEU A 466 4.26 -2.67 7.59
N ASP A 467 3.73 -3.83 7.23
CA ASP A 467 4.47 -5.08 7.05
C ASP A 467 5.45 -5.39 8.21
N ILE A 468 4.92 -5.25 9.45
CA ILE A 468 5.73 -5.33 10.68
C ILE A 468 6.38 -6.71 10.83
N ARG A 469 5.69 -7.78 10.40
CA ARG A 469 6.25 -9.14 10.44
C ARG A 469 7.53 -9.22 9.60
N ARG A 470 7.48 -8.75 8.37
CA ARG A 470 8.63 -8.75 7.45
C ARG A 470 9.77 -7.87 7.96
N LEU A 471 9.44 -6.70 8.51
CA LEU A 471 10.41 -5.84 9.17
C LEU A 471 11.07 -6.55 10.36
N GLY A 472 10.30 -7.23 11.21
CA GLY A 472 10.81 -8.00 12.34
C GLY A 472 11.74 -9.15 11.91
N GLU A 473 11.37 -9.89 10.86
CA GLU A 473 12.20 -10.94 10.26
C GLU A 473 13.52 -10.36 9.71
N ALA A 474 13.44 -9.18 9.05
CA ALA A 474 14.62 -8.47 8.54
C ALA A 474 15.56 -8.03 9.67
N LEU A 475 15.04 -7.39 10.71
CA LEU A 475 15.85 -6.95 11.86
C LEU A 475 16.51 -8.12 12.57
N LYS A 476 15.82 -9.26 12.73
CA LYS A 476 16.40 -10.50 13.27
C LYS A 476 17.53 -11.03 12.40
N ARG A 477 17.32 -11.05 11.08
CA ARG A 477 18.33 -11.52 10.12
C ARG A 477 19.62 -10.72 10.19
N VAL A 478 19.52 -9.39 10.29
CA VAL A 478 20.68 -8.50 10.26
C VAL A 478 21.29 -8.21 11.62
N LYS A 479 20.78 -8.81 12.69
CA LYS A 479 21.28 -8.61 14.05
C LYS A 479 22.76 -9.01 14.18
N GLY A 480 23.60 -8.07 14.57
CA GLY A 480 25.05 -8.27 14.65
C GLY A 480 25.75 -8.39 13.28
N GLN A 481 25.05 -8.08 12.18
CA GLN A 481 25.55 -8.11 10.81
C GLN A 481 25.33 -6.74 10.11
N ILE A 482 25.39 -5.65 10.87
CA ILE A 482 25.25 -4.30 10.35
C ILE A 482 26.64 -3.79 9.96
N HIS A 483 26.80 -3.41 8.71
CA HIS A 483 28.03 -2.86 8.19
C HIS A 483 27.85 -1.38 7.82
N ALA A 484 28.25 -0.51 8.72
CA ALA A 484 28.23 0.93 8.53
C ALA A 484 29.52 1.41 7.85
N ILE A 485 29.39 2.18 6.78
CA ILE A 485 30.50 2.77 6.04
C ILE A 485 30.23 4.27 5.89
N ASP A 486 31.18 5.07 6.36
CA ASP A 486 31.14 6.51 6.15
C ASP A 486 31.90 6.86 4.86
N LEU A 487 31.18 7.47 3.92
CA LEU A 487 31.67 7.78 2.59
C LEU A 487 31.84 9.30 2.41
N PRO A 488 32.84 9.74 1.64
CA PRO A 488 32.99 11.15 1.34
C PRO A 488 31.90 11.71 0.42
N ARG A 489 31.18 10.83 -0.30
CA ARG A 489 30.17 11.18 -1.29
C ARG A 489 29.18 10.03 -1.53
N VAL A 490 28.15 10.29 -2.33
CA VAL A 490 27.11 9.31 -2.68
C VAL A 490 27.70 8.05 -3.35
N SER A 491 27.17 6.88 -2.98
CA SER A 491 27.54 5.60 -3.60
C SER A 491 26.66 5.27 -4.81
N PRO A 492 27.11 4.39 -5.73
CA PRO A 492 26.30 3.94 -6.86
C PRO A 492 24.94 3.35 -6.48
N LEU A 493 24.84 2.56 -5.41
CA LEU A 493 23.58 1.99 -4.95
C LEU A 493 22.65 3.03 -4.32
N ALA A 494 23.18 4.12 -3.77
CA ALA A 494 22.38 5.19 -3.18
C ALA A 494 21.68 6.07 -4.23
N VAL A 495 22.26 6.22 -5.43
CA VAL A 495 21.73 7.12 -6.48
C VAL A 495 20.24 6.88 -6.77
N PRO A 496 19.73 5.65 -7.00
CA PRO A 496 18.32 5.44 -7.31
C PRO A 496 17.34 5.90 -6.21
N VAL A 497 17.69 5.70 -4.94
CA VAL A 497 16.83 6.15 -3.82
C VAL A 497 16.97 7.65 -3.58
N MET A 498 18.14 8.22 -3.82
CA MET A 498 18.36 9.67 -3.73
C MET A 498 17.57 10.45 -4.78
N LEU A 499 17.43 9.91 -5.99
CA LEU A 499 16.59 10.49 -7.05
C LEU A 499 15.10 10.53 -6.69
N GLU A 500 14.63 9.67 -5.79
CA GLU A 500 13.24 9.73 -5.30
C GLU A 500 13.01 10.92 -4.36
N ILE A 501 14.04 11.46 -3.71
CA ILE A 501 13.95 12.68 -2.88
C ILE A 501 13.55 13.89 -3.73
N GLY A 502 14.05 13.97 -4.96
CA GLY A 502 13.69 15.05 -5.92
C GLY A 502 12.32 14.88 -6.56
N ARG A 503 11.64 13.74 -6.34
CA ARG A 503 10.28 13.48 -6.83
C ARG A 503 9.18 13.91 -5.86
N GLU A 504 9.49 14.43 -4.69
CA GLU A 504 8.52 15.23 -3.96
C GLU A 504 8.13 16.43 -4.83
N PRO A 505 6.83 16.77 -4.93
CA PRO A 505 6.28 17.44 -6.09
C PRO A 505 6.88 18.84 -6.33
N ILE A 506 7.87 18.89 -7.20
CA ILE A 506 8.20 20.08 -7.96
C ILE A 506 7.51 19.87 -9.31
N TYR A 507 6.58 20.74 -9.66
CA TYR A 507 5.66 20.57 -10.78
C TYR A 507 6.19 21.26 -12.03
N GLY A 508 6.12 20.61 -13.23
CA GLY A 508 6.35 21.22 -14.53
C GLY A 508 7.39 20.51 -15.43
N GLU A 509 7.53 21.04 -16.66
CA GLU A 509 8.62 20.64 -17.59
C GLU A 509 10.01 20.80 -16.94
N ALA A 510 10.15 21.72 -16.00
CA ALA A 510 11.30 21.84 -15.11
C ALA A 510 11.57 20.56 -14.29
N GLN A 511 10.59 19.70 -14.03
CA GLN A 511 10.80 18.47 -13.26
C GLN A 511 11.69 17.46 -13.99
N GLU A 512 11.50 17.29 -15.30
CA GLU A 512 12.36 16.39 -16.09
C GLU A 512 13.78 16.94 -16.19
N SER A 513 13.94 18.27 -16.39
CA SER A 513 15.23 18.93 -16.39
C SER A 513 15.90 18.87 -15.02
N ILE A 514 15.19 19.20 -13.94
CA ILE A 514 15.72 19.14 -12.56
C ILE A 514 16.10 17.69 -12.17
N LEU A 515 15.31 16.69 -12.57
CA LEU A 515 15.64 15.29 -12.34
C LEU A 515 16.83 14.83 -13.18
N ALA A 516 16.95 15.31 -14.43
CA ALA A 516 18.09 15.03 -15.28
C ALA A 516 19.36 15.70 -14.71
N ASP A 517 19.28 16.97 -14.36
CA ASP A 517 20.38 17.72 -13.73
C ASP A 517 20.80 17.10 -12.38
N ALA A 518 19.83 16.69 -11.55
CA ALA A 518 20.10 16.00 -10.29
C ALA A 518 20.71 14.61 -10.51
N ALA A 519 20.33 13.90 -11.58
CA ALA A 519 20.91 12.63 -11.94
C ALA A 519 22.34 12.80 -12.45
N GLU A 520 22.59 13.79 -13.30
CA GLU A 520 23.94 14.13 -13.79
C GLU A 520 24.85 14.57 -12.64
N ASP A 521 24.36 15.42 -11.71
CA ASP A 521 25.08 15.84 -10.52
C ASP A 521 25.44 14.65 -9.62
N LEU A 522 24.49 13.74 -9.35
CA LEU A 522 24.73 12.54 -8.57
C LEU A 522 25.71 11.58 -9.25
N VAL A 523 25.63 11.42 -10.57
CA VAL A 523 26.54 10.57 -11.34
C VAL A 523 27.93 11.19 -11.40
N SER A 524 28.05 12.48 -11.65
CA SER A 524 29.32 13.22 -11.65
C SER A 524 29.99 13.14 -10.29
N GLU A 525 29.25 13.39 -9.21
CA GLU A 525 29.76 13.27 -7.84
C GLU A 525 30.20 11.84 -7.52
N MET A 526 29.45 10.84 -7.93
CA MET A 526 29.77 9.43 -7.76
C MET A 526 31.07 9.03 -8.49
N LEU A 527 31.24 9.51 -9.72
CA LEU A 527 32.45 9.24 -10.52
C LEU A 527 33.68 10.01 -10.03
N GLY A 528 33.50 11.12 -9.34
CA GLY A 528 34.57 11.92 -8.80
C GLY A 528 35.07 13.03 -9.74
N ASP A 529 34.25 13.43 -10.71
CA ASP A 529 34.55 14.48 -11.70
C ASP A 529 34.08 15.87 -11.23
N GLY A 530 33.73 16.05 -9.95
CA GLY A 530 33.29 17.30 -9.34
C GLY A 530 34.29 17.96 -8.41
#